data_a1d85696fa191e81672a4603d3f6d04c
#
_entry.id   a1d85696fa191e81672a4603d3f6d04c
#
_cell.length_a   1.000
_cell.length_b   1.000
_cell.length_c   1.000
_cell.angle_alpha   90.00
_cell.angle_beta   90.00
_cell.angle_gamma   90.00
#
_symmetry.space_group_name_H-M   'P 1'
#
loop_
_entity.id
_entity.type
_entity.pdbx_description
1 polymer ?
#
loop_
_entity_poly.entity_id
_entity_poly.type
_entity_poly.pdbx_seq_one_letter_code
_entity_poly.pdbx_strand_id
1 'polypeptide(L)'
;MILELHEHAHERPTGSRIGGLLGALIDGTANGDGFAANVIGGDGVHAETVWSCMQCNACVEICPVGIEQAPIINQLRRRLVEEGVLDPNLQSTLEVIHKSGNSFGENRRKRGRWTQELDFEVTDARKQPVDVLWFVGDYASFDSRSQRVSRSLARLFHSAGVDFGILYDGERNSGNDVRRVGEEGLFESLAEQNIATIAGCEFNRIVTTDPHSLNTLRNEYPELGGSWTVIHHTALLLELIDAGRLDVSDRLTYRVTYHDPCHLGRFLGEYDAPRRILELLGCTLIEMPRNRDNSFCCGAGGGRIWIADSPGQERPSENRIREAVSLPDVQLFVVSCPKDVTMYEDAIKTSGNSERIQLRELTELIEEALLAEPAIPLAHRPTR
;
A
#
# COMPACT_ATOMS: atom_id res chain seq x y z
N MET A 1 2.17 12.42 19.98
CA MET A 1 1.22 11.42 20.52
C MET A 1 1.81 10.60 21.67
N ILE A 2 2.84 9.77 21.49
CA ILE A 2 3.44 9.00 22.61
C ILE A 2 4.03 9.93 23.67
N LEU A 3 4.71 11.00 23.27
CA LEU A 3 5.24 12.02 24.18
C LEU A 3 4.11 12.75 24.89
N GLU A 4 3.05 13.16 24.22
CA GLU A 4 1.87 13.81 24.81
C GLU A 4 1.19 12.90 25.85
N LEU A 5 1.04 11.60 25.55
CA LEU A 5 0.52 10.62 26.49
C LEU A 5 1.44 10.41 27.70
N HIS A 6 2.75 10.49 27.48
CA HIS A 6 3.76 10.35 28.54
C HIS A 6 3.77 11.57 29.46
N GLU A 7 3.73 12.80 28.93
CA GLU A 7 3.64 14.03 29.72
C GLU A 7 2.37 14.04 30.60
N HIS A 8 1.25 13.65 30.03
CA HIS A 8 -0.02 13.56 30.74
C HIS A 8 -0.03 12.50 31.85
N ALA A 9 0.77 11.40 31.69
CA ALA A 9 0.93 10.38 32.71
C ALA A 9 1.80 10.80 33.90
N HIS A 10 2.75 11.74 33.69
CA HIS A 10 3.65 12.24 34.75
C HIS A 10 3.04 13.27 35.67
N GLU A 11 2.02 13.99 35.27
CA GLU A 11 1.36 15.04 36.08
C GLU A 11 0.40 14.49 37.14
N ARG A 12 0.24 13.14 37.28
CA ARG A 12 -0.68 12.53 38.26
C ARG A 12 0.02 11.59 39.25
N PRO A 13 -0.37 11.59 40.54
CA PRO A 13 0.32 10.82 41.57
C PRO A 13 0.20 9.31 41.39
N THR A 14 1.35 8.70 41.52
CA THR A 14 1.74 7.29 41.63
C THR A 14 0.66 6.23 41.93
N GLY A 15 0.56 5.30 41.01
CA GLY A 15 -0.07 3.98 41.22
C GLY A 15 -0.39 3.34 39.85
N SER A 16 0.20 2.19 39.56
CA SER A 16 0.07 1.26 38.42
C SER A 16 -1.15 1.47 37.47
N ARG A 17 -1.21 2.58 36.75
CA ARG A 17 -2.40 2.96 35.96
C ARG A 17 -2.22 2.97 34.44
N ILE A 18 -0.99 2.75 33.93
CA ILE A 18 -0.78 2.66 32.49
C ILE A 18 -1.47 1.43 31.90
N GLY A 19 -1.43 0.30 32.60
CA GLY A 19 -2.15 -0.91 32.21
C GLY A 19 -3.70 -0.75 32.24
N GLY A 20 -4.20 0.02 33.21
CA GLY A 20 -5.64 0.32 33.31
C GLY A 20 -6.13 1.29 32.24
N LEU A 21 -5.29 2.25 31.83
CA LEU A 21 -5.61 3.19 30.74
C LEU A 21 -5.67 2.48 29.39
N LEU A 22 -4.68 1.63 29.10
CA LEU A 22 -4.65 0.81 27.89
C LEU A 22 -5.81 -0.19 27.85
N GLY A 23 -6.14 -0.86 28.98
CA GLY A 23 -7.28 -1.74 29.07
C GLY A 23 -8.62 -1.02 28.85
N ALA A 24 -8.81 0.15 29.44
CA ALA A 24 -10.01 0.96 29.26
C ALA A 24 -10.20 1.48 27.82
N LEU A 25 -9.09 1.77 27.12
CA LEU A 25 -9.10 2.17 25.71
C LEU A 25 -9.43 0.99 24.78
N ILE A 26 -9.02 -0.23 25.15
CA ILE A 26 -9.22 -1.44 24.34
C ILE A 26 -10.62 -2.03 24.57
N ASP A 27 -11.11 -2.05 25.81
CA ASP A 27 -12.35 -2.76 26.17
C ASP A 27 -13.63 -1.91 26.12
N GLY A 28 -13.53 -0.60 25.84
CA GLY A 28 -14.70 0.31 25.82
C GLY A 28 -15.42 0.40 27.18
N THR A 29 -14.86 -0.16 28.27
CA THR A 29 -15.50 -0.32 29.59
C THR A 29 -15.20 0.81 30.57
N ALA A 30 -14.74 1.98 30.10
CA ALA A 30 -14.55 3.16 30.95
C ALA A 30 -15.91 3.72 31.43
N ASN A 31 -16.61 2.98 32.25
CA ASN A 31 -17.77 3.44 33.03
C ASN A 31 -17.28 4.07 34.33
N GLY A 32 -17.44 5.35 34.43
CA GLY A 32 -17.26 6.11 35.68
C GLY A 32 -15.98 6.92 35.73
N ASP A 33 -16.16 8.19 35.92
CA ASP A 33 -15.18 9.19 36.30
C ASP A 33 -14.20 9.69 35.24
N GLY A 34 -14.70 10.44 34.24
CA GLY A 34 -13.99 11.59 33.63
C GLY A 34 -12.69 11.35 32.87
N PHE A 35 -12.02 10.21 33.06
CA PHE A 35 -10.68 9.99 32.52
C PHE A 35 -10.67 9.63 31.03
N ALA A 36 -11.61 8.79 30.59
CA ALA A 36 -11.73 8.42 29.17
C ALA A 36 -12.25 9.59 28.31
N ALA A 37 -13.02 10.48 28.90
CA ALA A 37 -13.57 11.68 28.22
C ALA A 37 -12.47 12.69 27.82
N ASN A 38 -11.30 12.66 28.46
CA ASN A 38 -10.23 13.66 28.30
C ASN A 38 -9.01 13.12 27.55
N VAL A 39 -9.04 11.91 26.99
CA VAL A 39 -7.89 11.37 26.24
C VAL A 39 -7.71 12.10 24.91
N ILE A 40 -8.80 12.50 24.28
CA ILE A 40 -8.76 13.30 23.05
C ILE A 40 -9.33 14.68 23.34
N GLY A 41 -8.56 15.72 23.07
CA GLY A 41 -8.92 17.13 23.32
C GLY A 41 -8.53 17.64 24.71
N GLY A 42 -8.73 18.91 24.97
CA GLY A 42 -8.32 19.56 26.21
C GLY A 42 -6.83 19.42 26.47
N ASP A 43 -6.47 18.88 27.64
CA ASP A 43 -5.07 18.61 28.02
C ASP A 43 -4.57 17.23 27.56
N GLY A 44 -5.37 16.49 26.77
CA GLY A 44 -5.01 15.17 26.22
C GLY A 44 -4.41 15.24 24.83
N VAL A 45 -4.51 14.13 24.08
CA VAL A 45 -4.03 14.04 22.69
C VAL A 45 -4.94 14.86 21.77
N HIS A 46 -4.38 15.72 20.96
CA HIS A 46 -5.16 16.50 19.98
C HIS A 46 -5.62 15.61 18.80
N ALA A 47 -6.85 15.83 18.31
CA ALA A 47 -7.40 15.11 17.17
C ALA A 47 -6.48 15.20 15.93
N GLU A 48 -5.86 16.36 15.68
CA GLU A 48 -4.90 16.57 14.61
C GLU A 48 -3.70 15.61 14.72
N THR A 49 -3.16 15.39 15.93
CA THR A 49 -2.08 14.43 16.17
C THR A 49 -2.50 13.01 15.81
N VAL A 50 -3.73 12.61 16.16
CA VAL A 50 -4.30 11.29 15.82
C VAL A 50 -4.44 11.15 14.30
N TRP A 51 -4.93 12.19 13.63
CA TRP A 51 -5.11 12.21 12.18
C TRP A 51 -3.80 12.34 11.39
N SER A 52 -2.72 12.81 11.99
CA SER A 52 -1.40 12.87 11.37
C SER A 52 -0.73 11.50 11.23
N CYS A 53 -1.22 10.46 11.90
CA CYS A 53 -0.69 9.12 11.80
C CYS A 53 -1.03 8.46 10.46
N MET A 54 -0.03 7.93 9.76
CA MET A 54 -0.18 7.22 8.48
C MET A 54 -0.45 5.71 8.66
N GLN A 55 -0.59 5.22 9.89
CA GLN A 55 -0.79 3.79 10.17
C GLN A 55 0.28 2.88 9.51
N CYS A 56 1.53 3.32 9.48
CA CYS A 56 2.62 2.65 8.76
C CYS A 56 3.44 1.65 9.60
N ASN A 57 3.10 1.44 10.86
CA ASN A 57 3.78 0.55 11.82
C ASN A 57 5.25 0.88 12.13
N ALA A 58 5.82 1.99 11.67
CA ALA A 58 7.22 2.32 11.98
C ALA A 58 7.49 2.48 13.49
N CYS A 59 6.52 3.02 14.24
CA CYS A 59 6.61 3.16 15.69
C CYS A 59 6.54 1.81 16.43
N VAL A 60 5.80 0.84 15.89
CA VAL A 60 5.72 -0.53 16.42
C VAL A 60 7.05 -1.25 16.19
N GLU A 61 7.58 -1.16 14.96
CA GLU A 61 8.82 -1.83 14.56
C GLU A 61 10.02 -1.36 15.36
N ILE A 62 10.15 -0.06 15.60
CA ILE A 62 11.30 0.51 16.35
C ILE A 62 11.15 0.38 17.88
N CYS A 63 9.99 -0.06 18.38
CA CYS A 63 9.74 -0.09 19.83
C CYS A 63 10.48 -1.22 20.52
N PRO A 64 11.49 -0.93 21.38
CA PRO A 64 12.32 -1.97 22.01
C PRO A 64 11.56 -2.81 23.05
N VAL A 65 10.36 -2.39 23.44
CA VAL A 65 9.51 -3.07 24.43
C VAL A 65 8.21 -3.62 23.82
N GLY A 66 8.08 -3.60 22.49
CA GLY A 66 6.99 -4.24 21.76
C GLY A 66 5.61 -3.58 21.96
N ILE A 67 5.54 -2.25 22.16
CA ILE A 67 4.27 -1.56 22.26
C ILE A 67 3.64 -1.43 20.86
N GLU A 68 2.40 -1.89 20.73
CA GLU A 68 1.62 -1.79 19.50
C GLU A 68 0.82 -0.47 19.45
N GLN A 69 1.48 0.62 19.04
CA GLN A 69 0.85 1.95 19.01
C GLN A 69 -0.22 2.08 17.91
N ALA A 70 -0.07 1.38 16.79
CA ALA A 70 -1.00 1.51 15.67
C ALA A 70 -2.44 1.05 16.02
N PRO A 71 -2.68 -0.07 16.72
CA PRO A 71 -3.99 -0.43 17.24
C PRO A 71 -4.58 0.62 18.19
N ILE A 72 -3.77 1.22 19.07
CA ILE A 72 -4.22 2.28 19.99
C ILE A 72 -4.73 3.50 19.20
N ILE A 73 -3.94 3.94 18.22
CA ILE A 73 -4.33 5.06 17.35
C ILE A 73 -5.63 4.73 16.60
N ASN A 74 -5.79 3.49 16.15
CA ASN A 74 -7.01 3.07 15.46
C ASN A 74 -8.25 3.15 16.37
N GLN A 75 -8.13 2.77 17.63
CA GLN A 75 -9.22 2.94 18.62
C GLN A 75 -9.56 4.42 18.85
N LEU A 76 -8.55 5.29 18.96
CA LEU A 76 -8.79 6.73 19.07
C LEU A 76 -9.50 7.28 17.83
N ARG A 77 -9.15 6.80 16.64
CA ARG A 77 -9.83 7.18 15.38
C ARG A 77 -11.27 6.72 15.32
N ARG A 78 -11.56 5.47 15.73
CA ARG A 78 -12.96 4.97 15.84
C ARG A 78 -13.82 5.92 16.67
N ARG A 79 -13.31 6.35 17.82
CA ARG A 79 -14.00 7.31 18.66
C ARG A 79 -14.21 8.66 17.97
N LEU A 80 -13.19 9.20 17.30
CA LEU A 80 -13.31 10.46 16.56
C LEU A 80 -14.34 10.36 15.43
N VAL A 81 -14.41 9.21 14.75
CA VAL A 81 -15.42 8.92 13.72
C VAL A 81 -16.82 8.91 14.34
N GLU A 82 -17.01 8.21 15.45
CA GLU A 82 -18.29 8.16 16.19
C GLU A 82 -18.74 9.54 16.67
N GLU A 83 -17.81 10.41 17.08
CA GLU A 83 -18.06 11.77 17.50
C GLU A 83 -18.21 12.76 16.31
N GLY A 84 -18.01 12.30 15.06
CA GLY A 84 -18.09 13.13 13.86
C GLY A 84 -16.91 14.12 13.71
N VAL A 85 -15.78 13.86 14.36
CA VAL A 85 -14.58 14.70 14.32
C VAL A 85 -13.65 14.19 13.21
N LEU A 86 -14.00 14.53 11.96
CA LEU A 86 -13.28 14.13 10.75
C LEU A 86 -12.88 15.36 9.92
N ASP A 87 -11.80 15.20 9.16
CA ASP A 87 -11.49 16.14 8.07
C ASP A 87 -12.61 16.08 7.01
N PRO A 88 -13.11 17.22 6.50
CA PRO A 88 -14.21 17.26 5.53
C PRO A 88 -13.93 16.47 4.24
N ASN A 89 -12.68 16.46 3.74
CA ASN A 89 -12.32 15.69 2.54
C ASN A 89 -12.34 14.18 2.83
N LEU A 90 -11.86 13.80 4.02
CA LEU A 90 -11.91 12.41 4.47
C LEU A 90 -13.36 11.94 4.59
N GLN A 91 -14.23 12.71 5.23
CA GLN A 91 -15.66 12.40 5.34
C GLN A 91 -16.29 12.25 3.96
N SER A 92 -16.06 13.22 3.05
CA SER A 92 -16.56 13.16 1.68
C SER A 92 -16.08 11.90 0.95
N THR A 93 -14.81 11.50 1.14
CA THR A 93 -14.27 10.29 0.50
C THR A 93 -14.92 9.02 1.06
N LEU A 94 -15.18 8.93 2.37
CA LEU A 94 -15.90 7.80 2.95
C LEU A 94 -17.32 7.68 2.39
N GLU A 95 -18.03 8.81 2.23
CA GLU A 95 -19.35 8.83 1.57
C GLU A 95 -19.28 8.38 0.11
N VAL A 96 -18.25 8.80 -0.62
CA VAL A 96 -18.00 8.38 -2.01
C VAL A 96 -17.76 6.87 -2.07
N ILE A 97 -16.92 6.32 -1.19
CA ILE A 97 -16.66 4.88 -1.10
C ILE A 97 -17.96 4.12 -0.80
N HIS A 98 -18.75 4.59 0.17
CA HIS A 98 -20.04 3.98 0.51
C HIS A 98 -20.98 3.91 -0.69
N LYS A 99 -21.10 4.99 -1.46
CA LYS A 99 -22.03 5.09 -2.61
C LYS A 99 -21.55 4.31 -3.83
N SER A 100 -20.26 4.36 -4.16
CA SER A 100 -19.72 3.83 -5.42
C SER A 100 -18.94 2.51 -5.27
N GLY A 101 -18.54 2.15 -4.05
CA GLY A 101 -17.66 1.00 -3.76
C GLY A 101 -16.20 1.24 -4.14
N ASN A 102 -15.79 2.49 -4.38
CA ASN A 102 -14.42 2.87 -4.68
C ASN A 102 -14.10 4.31 -4.26
N SER A 103 -12.83 4.61 -4.02
CA SER A 103 -12.38 5.92 -3.54
C SER A 103 -12.33 7.03 -4.62
N PHE A 104 -12.56 6.69 -5.88
CA PHE A 104 -12.57 7.62 -7.00
C PHE A 104 -13.96 8.16 -7.35
N GLY A 105 -15.03 7.63 -6.72
CA GLY A 105 -16.41 7.98 -7.06
C GLY A 105 -16.86 7.54 -8.46
N GLU A 106 -16.06 6.69 -9.09
CA GLU A 106 -16.31 6.25 -10.45
C GLU A 106 -17.39 5.14 -10.50
N ASN A 107 -18.10 5.10 -11.61
CA ASN A 107 -19.05 4.02 -11.85
C ASN A 107 -18.31 2.68 -11.88
N ARG A 108 -18.74 1.72 -11.05
CA ARG A 108 -18.12 0.41 -10.91
C ARG A 108 -17.91 -0.33 -12.24
N ARG A 109 -18.78 -0.12 -13.24
CA ARG A 109 -18.63 -0.72 -14.59
C ARG A 109 -17.37 -0.25 -15.32
N LYS A 110 -16.77 0.87 -14.88
CA LYS A 110 -15.52 1.37 -15.45
C LYS A 110 -14.27 0.69 -14.85
N ARG A 111 -14.40 -0.12 -13.77
CA ARG A 111 -13.26 -0.75 -13.08
C ARG A 111 -12.37 -1.57 -14.01
N GLY A 112 -12.97 -2.31 -14.95
CA GLY A 112 -12.23 -3.08 -15.96
C GLY A 112 -11.90 -2.31 -17.24
N ARG A 113 -12.12 -0.99 -17.31
CA ARG A 113 -11.97 -0.23 -18.57
C ARG A 113 -10.55 -0.21 -19.12
N TRP A 114 -9.56 -0.27 -18.23
CA TRP A 114 -8.15 -0.32 -18.59
C TRP A 114 -7.77 -1.55 -19.43
N THR A 115 -8.53 -2.64 -19.36
CA THR A 115 -8.29 -3.86 -20.16
C THR A 115 -8.60 -3.65 -21.64
N GLN A 116 -9.41 -2.64 -22.01
CA GLN A 116 -9.79 -2.36 -23.41
C GLN A 116 -8.61 -1.88 -24.28
N GLU A 117 -7.50 -1.49 -23.67
CA GLU A 117 -6.27 -1.09 -24.36
C GLU A 117 -5.27 -2.26 -24.54
N LEU A 118 -5.64 -3.47 -24.11
CA LEU A 118 -4.88 -4.69 -24.36
C LEU A 118 -5.27 -5.32 -25.69
N ASP A 119 -4.37 -6.07 -26.29
CA ASP A 119 -4.58 -6.82 -27.54
C ASP A 119 -5.14 -8.24 -27.32
N PHE A 120 -5.46 -8.57 -26.06
CA PHE A 120 -6.10 -9.80 -25.63
C PHE A 120 -7.20 -9.51 -24.61
N GLU A 121 -8.13 -10.45 -24.49
CA GLU A 121 -9.23 -10.36 -23.51
C GLU A 121 -8.79 -10.87 -22.14
N VAL A 122 -9.08 -10.11 -21.08
CA VAL A 122 -8.88 -10.53 -19.69
C VAL A 122 -10.11 -11.28 -19.20
N THR A 123 -9.92 -12.46 -18.63
CA THR A 123 -11.01 -13.32 -18.17
C THR A 123 -11.84 -12.66 -17.05
N ASP A 124 -13.15 -12.74 -17.14
CA ASP A 124 -14.05 -12.42 -16.03
C ASP A 124 -14.15 -13.66 -15.12
N ALA A 125 -13.39 -13.62 -14.01
CA ALA A 125 -13.28 -14.73 -13.06
C ALA A 125 -14.62 -15.12 -12.38
N ARG A 126 -15.63 -14.26 -12.47
CA ARG A 126 -16.99 -14.57 -11.99
C ARG A 126 -17.75 -15.50 -12.93
N LYS A 127 -17.27 -15.68 -14.16
CA LYS A 127 -17.94 -16.47 -15.21
C LYS A 127 -17.17 -17.71 -15.60
N GLN A 128 -15.85 -17.71 -15.44
CA GLN A 128 -14.96 -18.79 -15.84
C GLN A 128 -13.89 -19.03 -14.77
N PRO A 129 -13.55 -20.27 -14.47
CA PRO A 129 -12.43 -20.61 -13.61
C PRO A 129 -11.12 -20.03 -14.14
N VAL A 130 -10.21 -19.67 -13.23
CA VAL A 130 -8.85 -19.22 -13.52
C VAL A 130 -7.86 -19.78 -12.50
N ASP A 131 -6.59 -19.86 -12.82
CA ASP A 131 -5.56 -20.25 -11.85
C ASP A 131 -5.28 -19.10 -10.85
N VAL A 132 -5.21 -17.87 -11.36
CA VAL A 132 -4.90 -16.67 -10.58
C VAL A 132 -6.04 -15.65 -10.66
N LEU A 133 -6.68 -15.38 -9.54
CA LEU A 133 -7.59 -14.25 -9.41
C LEU A 133 -6.79 -12.99 -9.10
N TRP A 134 -6.82 -11.99 -9.99
CA TRP A 134 -6.19 -10.70 -9.71
C TRP A 134 -7.20 -9.72 -9.08
N PHE A 135 -7.00 -9.43 -7.80
CA PHE A 135 -7.68 -8.32 -7.11
C PHE A 135 -6.96 -7.02 -7.45
N VAL A 136 -7.57 -6.21 -8.32
CA VAL A 136 -6.90 -5.08 -8.97
C VAL A 136 -6.73 -3.90 -8.02
N GLY A 137 -7.75 -3.59 -7.22
CA GLY A 137 -7.78 -2.42 -6.35
C GLY A 137 -8.18 -1.12 -7.06
N ASP A 138 -8.43 -0.07 -6.27
CA ASP A 138 -8.99 1.19 -6.81
C ASP A 138 -7.98 1.98 -7.66
N TYR A 139 -6.77 2.22 -7.13
CA TYR A 139 -5.75 3.01 -7.84
C TYR A 139 -5.36 2.36 -9.16
N ALA A 140 -5.09 1.06 -9.16
CA ALA A 140 -4.75 0.31 -10.36
C ALA A 140 -5.90 0.25 -11.39
N SER A 141 -7.15 0.41 -10.92
CA SER A 141 -8.34 0.42 -11.79
C SER A 141 -8.70 1.80 -12.37
N PHE A 142 -8.48 2.90 -11.62
CA PHE A 142 -9.06 4.19 -11.96
C PHE A 142 -8.03 5.31 -12.15
N ASP A 143 -6.85 5.23 -11.53
CA ASP A 143 -5.80 6.21 -11.76
C ASP A 143 -5.09 5.95 -13.09
N SER A 144 -5.00 6.98 -13.94
CA SER A 144 -4.47 6.85 -15.30
C SER A 144 -3.00 6.43 -15.34
N ARG A 145 -2.20 6.83 -14.34
CA ARG A 145 -0.78 6.43 -14.23
C ARG A 145 -0.68 4.97 -13.79
N SER A 146 -1.46 4.57 -12.80
CA SER A 146 -1.48 3.20 -12.28
C SER A 146 -2.10 2.21 -13.27
N GLN A 147 -3.05 2.63 -14.11
CA GLN A 147 -3.58 1.81 -15.20
C GLN A 147 -2.51 1.38 -16.21
N ARG A 148 -1.45 2.20 -16.44
CA ARG A 148 -0.32 1.78 -17.27
C ARG A 148 0.42 0.59 -16.65
N VAL A 149 0.63 0.62 -15.32
CA VAL A 149 1.21 -0.50 -14.58
C VAL A 149 0.31 -1.74 -14.66
N SER A 150 -1.01 -1.57 -14.53
CA SER A 150 -1.96 -2.69 -14.68
C SER A 150 -1.86 -3.34 -16.06
N ARG A 151 -1.75 -2.55 -17.13
CA ARG A 151 -1.57 -3.09 -18.48
C ARG A 151 -0.22 -3.78 -18.67
N SER A 152 0.85 -3.22 -18.11
CA SER A 152 2.17 -3.87 -18.09
C SER A 152 2.09 -5.24 -17.41
N LEU A 153 1.49 -5.32 -16.22
CA LEU A 153 1.35 -6.58 -15.49
C LEU A 153 0.50 -7.60 -16.26
N ALA A 154 -0.61 -7.15 -16.86
CA ALA A 154 -1.46 -8.02 -17.67
C ALA A 154 -0.69 -8.61 -18.86
N ARG A 155 0.14 -7.81 -19.56
CA ARG A 155 0.99 -8.29 -20.67
C ARG A 155 2.07 -9.26 -20.19
N LEU A 156 2.67 -9.02 -19.01
CA LEU A 156 3.63 -9.97 -18.42
C LEU A 156 2.96 -11.30 -18.08
N PHE A 157 1.78 -11.28 -17.46
CA PHE A 157 1.03 -12.51 -17.19
C PHE A 157 0.66 -13.25 -18.46
N HIS A 158 0.17 -12.53 -19.47
CA HIS A 158 -0.15 -13.12 -20.77
C HIS A 158 1.09 -13.74 -21.44
N SER A 159 2.21 -13.03 -21.51
CA SER A 159 3.47 -13.50 -22.08
C SER A 159 4.03 -14.72 -21.34
N ALA A 160 3.86 -14.74 -20.01
CA ALA A 160 4.26 -15.88 -19.18
C ALA A 160 3.26 -17.06 -19.24
N GLY A 161 2.15 -16.94 -19.96
CA GLY A 161 1.10 -17.99 -20.05
C GLY A 161 0.39 -18.22 -18.71
N VAL A 162 0.22 -17.18 -17.89
CA VAL A 162 -0.57 -17.26 -16.65
C VAL A 162 -2.04 -17.26 -17.02
N ASP A 163 -2.79 -18.22 -16.52
CA ASP A 163 -4.25 -18.22 -16.57
C ASP A 163 -4.77 -17.32 -15.45
N PHE A 164 -5.21 -16.11 -15.79
CA PHE A 164 -5.65 -15.09 -14.82
C PHE A 164 -6.94 -14.42 -15.23
N GLY A 165 -7.65 -13.93 -14.24
CA GLY A 165 -8.86 -13.14 -14.42
C GLY A 165 -9.07 -12.11 -13.33
N ILE A 166 -10.01 -11.19 -13.55
CA ILE A 166 -10.38 -10.11 -12.63
C ILE A 166 -11.88 -10.15 -12.31
N LEU A 167 -12.27 -9.40 -11.25
CA LEU A 167 -13.67 -9.36 -10.82
C LEU A 167 -14.51 -8.27 -11.53
N TYR A 168 -13.90 -7.44 -12.37
CA TYR A 168 -14.58 -6.34 -13.05
C TYR A 168 -15.44 -5.49 -12.08
N ASP A 169 -16.70 -5.24 -12.40
CA ASP A 169 -17.64 -4.49 -11.57
C ASP A 169 -18.14 -5.22 -10.32
N GLY A 170 -17.69 -6.45 -10.09
CA GLY A 170 -17.90 -7.22 -8.86
C GLY A 170 -16.95 -6.79 -7.73
N GLU A 171 -15.76 -6.25 -8.04
CA GLU A 171 -14.80 -5.81 -7.04
C GLU A 171 -15.21 -4.48 -6.36
N ARG A 172 -14.95 -4.39 -5.06
CA ARG A 172 -15.08 -3.16 -4.25
C ARG A 172 -13.73 -2.77 -3.69
N ASN A 173 -13.64 -1.53 -3.16
CA ASN A 173 -12.51 -1.14 -2.32
C ASN A 173 -12.25 -2.22 -1.26
N SER A 174 -10.98 -2.58 -1.03
CA SER A 174 -10.64 -3.61 -0.04
C SER A 174 -11.01 -3.22 1.39
N GLY A 175 -11.24 -1.92 1.65
CA GLY A 175 -11.55 -1.41 2.96
C GLY A 175 -10.33 -1.12 3.84
N ASN A 176 -9.10 -1.36 3.37
CA ASN A 176 -7.90 -1.17 4.19
C ASN A 176 -7.85 0.20 4.85
N ASP A 177 -7.90 1.28 4.05
CA ASP A 177 -7.83 2.63 4.62
C ASP A 177 -9.09 3.00 5.41
N VAL A 178 -10.24 2.48 5.02
CA VAL A 178 -11.53 2.67 5.72
C VAL A 178 -11.41 2.14 7.16
N ARG A 179 -10.89 0.92 7.34
CA ARG A 179 -10.63 0.34 8.66
C ARG A 179 -9.60 1.14 9.45
N ARG A 180 -8.52 1.63 8.79
CA ARG A 180 -7.46 2.44 9.42
C ARG A 180 -7.90 3.86 9.78
N VAL A 181 -8.91 4.36 9.12
CA VAL A 181 -9.60 5.60 9.53
C VAL A 181 -10.47 5.38 10.76
N GLY A 182 -10.91 4.14 11.01
CA GLY A 182 -11.78 3.79 12.13
C GLY A 182 -13.25 3.64 11.74
N GLU A 183 -13.58 3.68 10.44
CA GLU A 183 -14.95 3.46 9.93
C GLU A 183 -15.18 1.95 9.73
N GLU A 184 -15.48 1.26 10.85
CA GLU A 184 -15.56 -0.21 10.87
C GLU A 184 -16.79 -0.71 10.11
N GLY A 185 -17.95 -0.06 10.25
CA GLY A 185 -19.19 -0.51 9.59
C GLY A 185 -19.11 -0.47 8.07
N LEU A 186 -18.46 0.56 7.51
CA LEU A 186 -18.21 0.62 6.08
C LEU A 186 -17.18 -0.43 5.65
N PHE A 187 -16.13 -0.66 6.45
CA PHE A 187 -15.15 -1.73 6.19
C PHE A 187 -15.84 -3.10 6.11
N GLU A 188 -16.64 -3.46 7.11
CA GLU A 188 -17.36 -4.74 7.13
C GLU A 188 -18.27 -4.89 5.91
N SER A 189 -19.04 -3.86 5.57
CA SER A 189 -19.91 -3.89 4.38
C SER A 189 -19.16 -4.09 3.07
N LEU A 190 -17.98 -3.46 2.89
CA LEU A 190 -17.14 -3.65 1.71
C LEU A 190 -16.52 -5.05 1.66
N ALA A 191 -16.05 -5.53 2.81
CA ALA A 191 -15.45 -6.85 2.96
C ALA A 191 -16.46 -7.96 2.66
N GLU A 192 -17.68 -7.89 3.22
CA GLU A 192 -18.76 -8.85 2.95
C GLU A 192 -19.09 -8.94 1.46
N GLN A 193 -19.19 -7.79 0.76
CA GLN A 193 -19.47 -7.76 -0.67
C GLN A 193 -18.33 -8.40 -1.48
N ASN A 194 -17.06 -8.10 -1.15
CA ASN A 194 -15.91 -8.71 -1.80
C ASN A 194 -15.85 -10.21 -1.51
N ILE A 195 -16.03 -10.63 -0.24
CA ILE A 195 -16.02 -12.03 0.17
C ILE A 195 -17.10 -12.82 -0.59
N ALA A 196 -18.32 -12.30 -0.66
CA ALA A 196 -19.42 -12.95 -1.40
C ALA A 196 -19.08 -13.08 -2.89
N THR A 197 -18.47 -12.07 -3.51
CA THR A 197 -18.07 -12.11 -4.92
C THR A 197 -16.95 -13.11 -5.17
N ILE A 198 -15.90 -13.08 -4.34
CA ILE A 198 -14.73 -13.96 -4.47
C ILE A 198 -15.10 -15.42 -4.21
N ALA A 199 -15.95 -15.68 -3.21
CA ALA A 199 -16.43 -17.03 -2.90
C ALA A 199 -17.25 -17.68 -4.03
N GLY A 200 -17.78 -16.89 -4.93
CA GLY A 200 -18.47 -17.36 -6.14
C GLY A 200 -17.56 -17.67 -7.32
N CYS A 201 -16.24 -17.49 -7.18
CA CYS A 201 -15.25 -17.72 -8.23
C CYS A 201 -14.45 -19.01 -7.97
N GLU A 202 -13.96 -19.64 -9.02
CA GLU A 202 -13.06 -20.81 -8.95
C GLU A 202 -11.63 -20.37 -9.32
N PHE A 203 -10.70 -20.48 -8.38
CA PHE A 203 -9.28 -20.11 -8.56
C PHE A 203 -8.40 -20.80 -7.52
N ASN A 204 -7.07 -20.81 -7.72
CA ASN A 204 -6.11 -21.38 -6.77
C ASN A 204 -5.54 -20.33 -5.80
N ARG A 205 -5.27 -19.12 -6.26
CA ARG A 205 -4.70 -18.03 -5.44
C ARG A 205 -5.14 -16.66 -5.93
N ILE A 206 -5.06 -15.69 -5.02
CA ILE A 206 -5.28 -14.27 -5.34
C ILE A 206 -3.93 -13.57 -5.48
N VAL A 207 -3.78 -12.71 -6.50
CA VAL A 207 -2.67 -11.76 -6.62
C VAL A 207 -3.18 -10.34 -6.54
N THR A 208 -2.40 -9.44 -5.96
CA THR A 208 -2.69 -7.99 -5.99
C THR A 208 -1.40 -7.17 -6.11
N THR A 209 -1.49 -5.99 -6.73
CA THR A 209 -0.42 -5.00 -6.79
C THR A 209 -0.40 -4.06 -5.59
N ASP A 210 -1.48 -4.06 -4.80
CA ASP A 210 -1.64 -3.15 -3.67
C ASP A 210 -1.35 -3.85 -2.33
N PRO A 211 -0.21 -3.52 -1.66
CA PRO A 211 0.12 -4.10 -0.36
C PRO A 211 -0.94 -3.85 0.72
N HIS A 212 -1.72 -2.78 0.61
CA HIS A 212 -2.82 -2.50 1.53
C HIS A 212 -3.94 -3.53 1.35
N SER A 213 -4.35 -3.78 0.11
CA SER A 213 -5.33 -4.82 -0.21
C SER A 213 -4.80 -6.22 0.13
N LEU A 214 -3.51 -6.48 -0.11
CA LEU A 214 -2.86 -7.74 0.28
C LEU A 214 -3.01 -8.01 1.77
N ASN A 215 -2.67 -7.03 2.61
CA ASN A 215 -2.81 -7.16 4.06
C ASN A 215 -4.26 -7.44 4.47
N THR A 216 -5.20 -6.69 3.91
CA THR A 216 -6.63 -6.83 4.25
C THR A 216 -7.19 -8.18 3.84
N LEU A 217 -6.93 -8.62 2.60
CA LEU A 217 -7.39 -9.91 2.10
C LEU A 217 -6.77 -11.10 2.85
N ARG A 218 -5.47 -10.99 3.25
CA ARG A 218 -4.74 -12.07 3.92
C ARG A 218 -5.03 -12.16 5.41
N ASN A 219 -5.10 -11.01 6.10
CA ASN A 219 -5.07 -10.96 7.56
C ASN A 219 -6.39 -10.48 8.20
N GLU A 220 -7.25 -9.77 7.48
CA GLU A 220 -8.44 -9.15 8.04
C GLU A 220 -9.74 -9.79 7.55
N TYR A 221 -9.83 -10.16 6.27
CA TYR A 221 -11.01 -10.87 5.74
C TYR A 221 -11.25 -12.24 6.37
N PRO A 222 -10.24 -12.99 6.89
CA PRO A 222 -10.50 -14.23 7.63
C PRO A 222 -11.39 -14.05 8.85
N GLU A 223 -11.34 -12.89 9.51
CA GLU A 223 -12.24 -12.55 10.64
C GLU A 223 -13.72 -12.51 10.21
N LEU A 224 -13.98 -12.27 8.92
CA LEU A 224 -15.31 -12.16 8.31
C LEU A 224 -15.65 -13.39 7.43
N GLY A 225 -14.85 -14.45 7.49
CA GLY A 225 -15.10 -15.71 6.79
C GLY A 225 -14.47 -15.81 5.39
N GLY A 226 -13.69 -14.83 4.95
CA GLY A 226 -12.96 -14.85 3.67
C GLY A 226 -11.50 -15.26 3.84
N SER A 227 -11.14 -16.51 3.49
CA SER A 227 -9.77 -17.02 3.66
C SER A 227 -9.24 -17.65 2.38
N TRP A 228 -8.16 -17.08 1.83
CA TRP A 228 -7.52 -17.53 0.59
C TRP A 228 -6.00 -17.38 0.67
N THR A 229 -5.29 -18.07 -0.21
CA THR A 229 -3.87 -17.78 -0.47
C THR A 229 -3.78 -16.48 -1.26
N VAL A 230 -3.25 -15.43 -0.65
CA VAL A 230 -3.07 -14.11 -1.29
C VAL A 230 -1.60 -13.76 -1.35
N ILE A 231 -1.10 -13.36 -2.50
CA ILE A 231 0.31 -12.99 -2.71
C ILE A 231 0.44 -11.62 -3.38
N HIS A 232 1.58 -10.98 -3.17
CA HIS A 232 1.92 -9.76 -3.89
C HIS A 232 2.36 -10.09 -5.32
N HIS A 233 2.10 -9.18 -6.27
CA HIS A 233 2.50 -9.38 -7.66
C HIS A 233 4.01 -9.59 -7.83
N THR A 234 4.85 -8.95 -7.00
CA THR A 234 6.30 -9.13 -7.04
C THR A 234 6.74 -10.56 -6.71
N ALA A 235 6.05 -11.22 -5.79
CA ALA A 235 6.31 -12.63 -5.48
C ALA A 235 5.95 -13.53 -6.69
N LEU A 236 4.79 -13.31 -7.31
CA LEU A 236 4.40 -14.06 -8.51
C LEU A 236 5.35 -13.80 -9.68
N LEU A 237 5.75 -12.55 -9.91
CA LEU A 237 6.69 -12.22 -10.99
C LEU A 237 8.06 -12.87 -10.78
N LEU A 238 8.57 -12.90 -9.53
CA LEU A 238 9.80 -13.63 -9.21
C LEU A 238 9.66 -15.13 -9.48
N GLU A 239 8.55 -15.76 -9.06
CA GLU A 239 8.26 -17.17 -9.39
C GLU A 239 8.29 -17.44 -10.91
N LEU A 240 7.72 -16.52 -11.71
CA LEU A 240 7.69 -16.64 -13.18
C LEU A 240 9.07 -16.48 -13.82
N ILE A 241 9.89 -15.58 -13.30
CA ILE A 241 11.28 -15.36 -13.74
C ILE A 241 12.14 -16.59 -13.38
N ASP A 242 12.09 -17.06 -12.13
CA ASP A 242 12.84 -18.22 -11.66
C ASP A 242 12.44 -19.52 -12.39
N ALA A 243 11.17 -19.62 -12.81
CA ALA A 243 10.68 -20.74 -13.64
C ALA A 243 11.04 -20.61 -15.13
N GLY A 244 11.72 -19.53 -15.54
CA GLY A 244 12.07 -19.27 -16.94
C GLY A 244 10.88 -18.93 -17.84
N ARG A 245 9.72 -18.58 -17.27
CA ARG A 245 8.51 -18.15 -18.00
C ARG A 245 8.58 -16.69 -18.44
N LEU A 246 9.47 -15.90 -17.84
CA LEU A 246 9.85 -14.55 -18.24
C LEU A 246 11.38 -14.50 -18.34
N ASP A 247 11.91 -14.38 -19.55
CA ASP A 247 13.34 -14.26 -19.80
C ASP A 247 13.74 -12.77 -19.85
N VAL A 248 14.20 -12.26 -18.71
CA VAL A 248 14.49 -10.84 -18.49
C VAL A 248 15.90 -10.60 -17.94
N SER A 249 16.73 -11.66 -17.83
CA SER A 249 18.00 -11.59 -17.12
C SER A 249 19.04 -10.70 -17.82
N ASP A 250 19.67 -9.82 -17.01
CA ASP A 250 20.77 -8.94 -17.43
C ASP A 250 20.46 -8.02 -18.63
N ARG A 251 19.21 -7.58 -18.74
CA ARG A 251 18.76 -6.73 -19.85
C ARG A 251 18.89 -5.23 -19.59
N LEU A 252 18.93 -4.82 -18.32
CA LEU A 252 18.96 -3.42 -17.91
C LEU A 252 20.28 -3.08 -17.22
N THR A 253 20.69 -1.80 -17.29
CA THR A 253 21.93 -1.31 -16.68
C THR A 253 21.73 -0.10 -15.78
N TYR A 254 20.48 0.09 -15.29
CA TYR A 254 20.13 1.25 -14.48
C TYR A 254 20.74 1.17 -13.09
N ARG A 255 21.11 2.33 -12.54
CA ARG A 255 21.39 2.53 -11.12
C ARG A 255 20.10 2.95 -10.44
N VAL A 256 19.58 2.11 -9.57
CA VAL A 256 18.24 2.27 -9.01
C VAL A 256 18.28 2.33 -7.50
N THR A 257 17.31 2.97 -6.89
CA THR A 257 16.99 2.79 -5.47
C THR A 257 15.55 2.31 -5.32
N TYR A 258 15.28 1.54 -4.27
CA TYR A 258 13.97 0.93 -4.06
C TYR A 258 13.31 1.48 -2.78
N HIS A 259 12.03 1.78 -2.86
CA HIS A 259 11.21 2.11 -1.70
C HIS A 259 10.45 0.88 -1.21
N ASP A 260 10.67 0.51 0.05
CA ASP A 260 9.90 -0.56 0.69
C ASP A 260 8.52 -0.05 1.12
N PRO A 261 7.41 -0.52 0.51
CA PRO A 261 6.07 -0.16 0.93
C PRO A 261 5.81 -0.67 2.35
N CYS A 262 5.27 0.19 3.22
CA CYS A 262 5.10 -0.15 4.64
C CYS A 262 4.24 -1.39 4.87
N HIS A 263 3.17 -1.58 4.10
CA HIS A 263 2.31 -2.76 4.23
C HIS A 263 2.97 -4.02 3.67
N LEU A 264 3.77 -3.94 2.61
CA LEU A 264 4.50 -5.10 2.09
C LEU A 264 5.61 -5.53 3.07
N GLY A 265 6.38 -4.56 3.57
CA GLY A 265 7.49 -4.79 4.50
C GLY A 265 7.02 -5.03 5.93
N ARG A 266 6.75 -3.95 6.69
CA ARG A 266 6.49 -4.05 8.15
C ARG A 266 5.26 -4.87 8.54
N PHE A 267 4.19 -4.87 7.73
CA PHE A 267 3.01 -5.68 8.03
C PHE A 267 3.14 -7.14 7.60
N LEU A 268 3.87 -7.41 6.50
CA LEU A 268 3.87 -8.72 5.85
C LEU A 268 5.25 -9.39 5.77
N GLY A 269 6.32 -8.67 6.11
CA GLY A 269 7.70 -9.21 6.13
C GLY A 269 8.31 -9.43 4.74
N GLU A 270 7.72 -8.88 3.69
CA GLU A 270 8.14 -9.13 2.30
C GLU A 270 9.07 -8.02 1.80
N TYR A 271 10.39 -8.27 1.78
CA TYR A 271 11.43 -7.32 1.38
C TYR A 271 12.29 -7.79 0.20
N ASP A 272 12.41 -9.10 0.00
CA ASP A 272 13.47 -9.67 -0.83
C ASP A 272 13.08 -9.83 -2.30
N ALA A 273 11.82 -10.17 -2.60
CA ALA A 273 11.38 -10.39 -3.97
C ALA A 273 11.63 -9.20 -4.90
N PRO A 274 11.31 -7.94 -4.55
CA PRO A 274 11.62 -6.78 -5.39
C PRO A 274 13.12 -6.60 -5.65
N ARG A 275 13.97 -6.82 -4.63
CA ARG A 275 15.42 -6.70 -4.74
C ARG A 275 16.00 -7.77 -5.65
N ARG A 276 15.55 -9.01 -5.48
CA ARG A 276 15.97 -10.12 -6.34
C ARG A 276 15.58 -9.91 -7.79
N ILE A 277 14.38 -9.37 -8.05
CA ILE A 277 13.98 -9.01 -9.41
C ILE A 277 14.92 -7.95 -9.99
N LEU A 278 15.17 -6.85 -9.29
CA LEU A 278 16.07 -5.79 -9.75
C LEU A 278 17.47 -6.31 -10.07
N GLU A 279 18.00 -7.22 -9.25
CA GLU A 279 19.27 -7.90 -9.51
C GLU A 279 19.21 -8.74 -10.79
N LEU A 280 18.17 -9.57 -10.96
CA LEU A 280 17.98 -10.41 -12.16
C LEU A 280 17.83 -9.59 -13.43
N LEU A 281 17.23 -8.40 -13.36
CA LEU A 281 17.13 -7.47 -14.48
C LEU A 281 18.49 -6.87 -14.90
N GLY A 282 19.55 -7.01 -14.08
CA GLY A 282 20.86 -6.39 -14.30
C GLY A 282 20.99 -4.97 -13.73
N CYS A 283 20.04 -4.50 -12.94
CA CYS A 283 20.10 -3.20 -12.30
C CYS A 283 21.10 -3.18 -11.14
N THR A 284 21.77 -2.04 -10.94
CA THR A 284 22.60 -1.80 -9.75
C THR A 284 21.74 -1.14 -8.68
N LEU A 285 21.35 -1.89 -7.64
CA LEU A 285 20.60 -1.37 -6.50
C LEU A 285 21.52 -0.60 -5.55
N ILE A 286 21.14 0.62 -5.23
CA ILE A 286 21.78 1.48 -4.23
C ILE A 286 20.73 1.77 -3.16
N GLU A 287 20.90 1.14 -2.00
CA GLU A 287 19.94 1.27 -0.92
C GLU A 287 19.95 2.67 -0.29
N MET A 288 18.78 3.20 0.01
CA MET A 288 18.65 4.38 0.85
C MET A 288 19.03 4.04 2.29
N PRO A 289 19.56 4.98 3.11
CA PRO A 289 19.88 4.73 4.53
C PRO A 289 18.69 4.18 5.33
N ARG A 290 17.48 4.67 5.04
CA ARG A 290 16.24 4.16 5.62
C ARG A 290 15.57 3.18 4.66
N ASN A 291 15.86 1.90 4.77
CA ASN A 291 15.33 0.83 3.93
C ASN A 291 14.75 -0.31 4.77
N ARG A 292 14.08 -1.25 4.15
CA ARG A 292 13.44 -2.43 4.77
C ARG A 292 12.49 -2.03 5.90
N ASP A 293 12.65 -2.59 7.09
CA ASP A 293 11.89 -2.29 8.31
C ASP A 293 11.97 -0.82 8.72
N ASN A 294 13.12 -0.19 8.51
CA ASN A 294 13.37 1.22 8.78
C ASN A 294 12.91 2.17 7.64
N SER A 295 12.23 1.67 6.62
CA SER A 295 11.80 2.47 5.48
C SER A 295 10.92 3.66 5.91
N PHE A 296 11.20 4.86 5.36
CA PHE A 296 10.39 6.05 5.62
C PHE A 296 9.08 6.00 4.84
N CYS A 297 7.98 6.49 5.43
CA CYS A 297 6.65 6.38 4.86
C CYS A 297 6.44 7.29 3.65
N CYS A 298 5.62 6.84 2.67
CA CYS A 298 5.20 7.65 1.53
C CYS A 298 4.19 8.77 1.91
N GLY A 299 3.55 8.64 3.07
CA GLY A 299 2.57 9.62 3.56
C GLY A 299 1.11 9.34 3.18
N ALA A 300 0.81 8.28 2.43
CA ALA A 300 -0.54 8.01 1.91
C ALA A 300 -1.46 7.23 2.87
N GLY A 301 -0.87 6.36 3.71
CA GLY A 301 -1.62 5.37 4.49
C GLY A 301 -2.55 5.97 5.55
N GLY A 302 -3.47 5.14 6.05
CA GLY A 302 -4.42 5.52 7.10
C GLY A 302 -5.35 6.66 6.71
N GLY A 303 -5.72 6.75 5.44
CA GLY A 303 -6.58 7.81 4.91
C GLY A 303 -5.89 9.17 4.72
N ARG A 304 -4.59 9.30 5.03
CA ARG A 304 -3.87 10.58 4.90
C ARG A 304 -3.82 11.11 3.47
N ILE A 305 -3.85 10.24 2.46
CA ILE A 305 -3.92 10.64 1.05
C ILE A 305 -5.18 11.47 0.72
N TRP A 306 -6.21 11.40 1.56
CA TRP A 306 -7.47 12.15 1.40
C TRP A 306 -7.55 13.40 2.28
N ILE A 307 -6.58 13.61 3.17
CA ILE A 307 -6.53 14.77 4.08
C ILE A 307 -5.51 15.77 3.52
N ALA A 308 -5.87 17.03 3.50
CA ALA A 308 -4.98 18.09 3.04
C ALA A 308 -3.68 18.15 3.88
N ASP A 309 -2.57 18.46 3.21
CA ASP A 309 -1.29 18.67 3.88
C ASP A 309 -1.30 19.96 4.70
N SER A 310 -0.61 19.96 5.83
CA SER A 310 -0.45 21.15 6.65
C SER A 310 0.47 22.16 5.95
N PRO A 311 0.07 23.42 5.77
CA PRO A 311 0.90 24.42 5.11
C PRO A 311 2.26 24.60 5.79
N GLY A 312 3.32 24.64 4.98
CA GLY A 312 4.69 24.89 5.44
C GLY A 312 5.39 23.67 6.07
N GLN A 313 4.76 22.51 6.09
CA GLN A 313 5.40 21.26 6.49
C GLN A 313 5.88 20.48 5.25
N GLU A 314 7.09 19.92 5.35
CA GLU A 314 7.60 19.02 4.32
C GLU A 314 6.78 17.73 4.32
N ARG A 315 6.29 17.33 3.16
CA ARG A 315 5.57 16.05 3.03
C ARG A 315 6.51 14.85 3.20
N PRO A 316 6.04 13.75 3.80
CA PRO A 316 6.85 12.53 3.93
C PRO A 316 7.39 12.03 2.59
N SER A 317 6.60 12.09 1.53
CA SER A 317 7.03 11.72 0.18
C SER A 317 8.18 12.60 -0.35
N GLU A 318 8.16 13.91 -0.13
CA GLU A 318 9.25 14.82 -0.52
C GLU A 318 10.52 14.57 0.29
N ASN A 319 10.40 14.31 1.59
CA ASN A 319 11.51 13.91 2.45
C ASN A 319 12.19 12.64 1.91
N ARG A 320 11.39 11.66 1.47
CA ARG A 320 11.88 10.41 0.91
C ARG A 320 12.59 10.62 -0.44
N ILE A 321 12.04 11.47 -1.33
CA ILE A 321 12.70 11.82 -2.59
C ILE A 321 14.01 12.56 -2.33
N ARG A 322 14.07 13.47 -1.35
CA ARG A 322 15.32 14.13 -0.95
C ARG A 322 16.39 13.12 -0.51
N GLU A 323 16.03 12.07 0.22
CA GLU A 323 16.93 10.99 0.57
C GLU A 323 17.43 10.24 -0.67
N ALA A 324 16.53 9.89 -1.58
CA ALA A 324 16.88 9.18 -2.82
C ALA A 324 17.84 9.96 -3.71
N VAL A 325 17.61 11.26 -3.92
CA VAL A 325 18.48 12.10 -4.75
C VAL A 325 19.81 12.45 -4.09
N SER A 326 19.99 12.16 -2.80
CA SER A 326 21.29 12.28 -2.13
C SER A 326 22.24 11.11 -2.43
N LEU A 327 21.73 10.03 -2.99
CA LEU A 327 22.52 8.88 -3.37
C LEU A 327 23.32 9.15 -4.66
N PRO A 328 24.53 8.56 -4.78
CA PRO A 328 25.39 8.81 -5.95
C PRO A 328 24.83 8.13 -7.21
N ASP A 329 24.66 8.92 -8.27
CA ASP A 329 24.34 8.45 -9.62
C ASP A 329 23.08 7.58 -9.74
N VAL A 330 22.13 7.69 -8.84
CA VAL A 330 20.83 7.00 -8.93
C VAL A 330 19.99 7.66 -10.01
N GLN A 331 19.48 6.85 -10.94
CA GLN A 331 18.67 7.26 -12.08
C GLN A 331 17.19 7.06 -11.82
N LEU A 332 16.84 5.92 -11.18
CA LEU A 332 15.45 5.52 -10.98
C LEU A 332 15.11 5.33 -9.50
N PHE A 333 13.95 5.85 -9.13
CA PHE A 333 13.28 5.55 -7.86
C PHE A 333 12.21 4.49 -8.12
N VAL A 334 12.44 3.26 -7.64
CA VAL A 334 11.58 2.11 -7.94
C VAL A 334 10.62 1.86 -6.79
N VAL A 335 9.37 1.60 -7.13
CA VAL A 335 8.28 1.30 -6.21
C VAL A 335 7.51 0.05 -6.65
N SER A 336 6.70 -0.53 -5.76
CA SER A 336 5.82 -1.67 -6.03
C SER A 336 4.47 -1.56 -5.31
N CYS A 337 3.93 -0.33 -5.24
CA CYS A 337 2.63 -0.04 -4.64
C CYS A 337 1.94 1.07 -5.46
N PRO A 338 0.66 0.93 -5.85
CA PRO A 338 -0.03 1.96 -6.64
C PRO A 338 -0.13 3.32 -5.94
N LYS A 339 -0.25 3.34 -4.61
CA LYS A 339 -0.25 4.60 -3.85
C LYS A 339 1.14 5.26 -3.86
N ASP A 340 2.20 4.46 -3.79
CA ASP A 340 3.57 4.99 -3.89
C ASP A 340 3.81 5.63 -5.26
N VAL A 341 3.27 5.04 -6.33
CA VAL A 341 3.31 5.63 -7.68
C VAL A 341 2.72 7.04 -7.65
N THR A 342 1.52 7.21 -7.10
CA THR A 342 0.85 8.52 -7.03
C THR A 342 1.62 9.52 -6.17
N MET A 343 2.03 9.10 -4.95
CA MET A 343 2.68 9.99 -4.00
C MET A 343 4.06 10.45 -4.46
N TYR A 344 4.85 9.56 -5.03
CA TYR A 344 6.22 9.89 -5.42
C TYR A 344 6.32 10.54 -6.80
N GLU A 345 5.38 10.27 -7.72
CA GLU A 345 5.32 11.03 -8.96
C GLU A 345 5.02 12.51 -8.71
N ASP A 346 4.12 12.79 -7.77
CA ASP A 346 3.83 14.15 -7.32
C ASP A 346 5.02 14.76 -6.58
N ALA A 347 5.61 14.03 -5.61
CA ALA A 347 6.72 14.51 -4.80
C ALA A 347 7.98 14.85 -5.63
N ILE A 348 8.29 14.09 -6.67
CA ILE A 348 9.40 14.38 -7.59
C ILE A 348 9.17 15.72 -8.29
N LYS A 349 7.93 15.99 -8.72
CA LYS A 349 7.57 17.25 -9.39
C LYS A 349 7.61 18.43 -8.41
N THR A 350 6.95 18.31 -7.26
CA THR A 350 6.81 19.41 -6.30
C THR A 350 8.11 19.75 -5.59
N SER A 351 9.01 18.78 -5.40
CA SER A 351 10.37 19.01 -4.86
C SER A 351 11.40 19.46 -5.91
N GLY A 352 10.99 19.63 -7.19
CA GLY A 352 11.87 20.11 -8.25
C GLY A 352 12.95 19.10 -8.70
N ASN A 353 12.72 17.80 -8.50
CA ASN A 353 13.71 16.76 -8.81
C ASN A 353 13.43 15.97 -10.10
N SER A 354 12.54 16.45 -10.98
CA SER A 354 12.14 15.77 -12.22
C SER A 354 13.29 15.51 -13.21
N GLU A 355 14.34 16.35 -13.20
CA GLU A 355 15.53 16.18 -14.04
C GLU A 355 16.61 15.27 -13.39
N ARG A 356 16.43 14.90 -12.11
CA ARG A 356 17.44 14.17 -11.33
C ARG A 356 17.13 12.71 -11.16
N ILE A 357 15.85 12.36 -11.02
CA ILE A 357 15.41 10.99 -10.74
C ILE A 357 14.05 10.74 -11.40
N GLN A 358 13.84 9.55 -11.94
CA GLN A 358 12.56 9.14 -12.53
C GLN A 358 11.90 8.08 -11.69
N LEU A 359 10.58 8.17 -11.53
CA LEU A 359 9.79 7.12 -10.91
C LEU A 359 9.55 5.98 -11.90
N ARG A 360 9.76 4.75 -11.44
CA ARG A 360 9.35 3.52 -12.13
C ARG A 360 8.65 2.56 -11.17
N GLU A 361 7.58 1.98 -11.60
CA GLU A 361 7.04 0.82 -10.92
C GLU A 361 7.79 -0.44 -11.41
N LEU A 362 8.03 -1.40 -10.51
CA LEU A 362 8.88 -2.56 -10.78
C LEU A 362 8.40 -3.38 -12.00
N THR A 363 7.09 -3.50 -12.16
CA THR A 363 6.46 -4.19 -13.32
C THR A 363 6.85 -3.57 -14.66
N GLU A 364 6.98 -2.23 -14.71
CA GLU A 364 7.39 -1.50 -15.92
C GLU A 364 8.83 -1.82 -16.32
N LEU A 365 9.72 -2.04 -15.34
CA LEU A 365 11.11 -2.45 -15.60
C LEU A 365 11.19 -3.90 -16.10
N ILE A 366 10.35 -4.79 -15.57
CA ILE A 366 10.28 -6.17 -16.05
C ILE A 366 9.78 -6.21 -17.50
N GLU A 367 8.76 -5.41 -17.83
CA GLU A 367 8.25 -5.31 -19.20
C GLU A 367 9.32 -4.73 -20.15
N GLU A 368 10.01 -3.66 -19.73
CA GLU A 368 11.10 -3.06 -20.49
C GLU A 368 12.21 -4.09 -20.76
N ALA A 369 12.59 -4.88 -19.75
CA ALA A 369 13.59 -5.95 -19.91
C ALA A 369 13.12 -7.06 -20.85
N LEU A 370 11.84 -7.45 -20.78
CA LEU A 370 11.27 -8.47 -21.66
C LEU A 370 11.31 -8.04 -23.14
N LEU A 371 11.13 -6.74 -23.40
CA LEU A 371 11.16 -6.16 -24.75
C LEU A 371 12.56 -5.82 -25.24
N ALA A 372 13.56 -5.74 -24.34
CA ALA A 372 14.94 -5.45 -24.70
C ALA A 372 15.60 -6.66 -25.39
N GLU A 373 16.47 -6.38 -26.37
CA GLU A 373 17.33 -7.42 -26.95
C GLU A 373 18.34 -7.93 -25.90
N PRO A 374 18.70 -9.23 -25.91
CA PRO A 374 19.74 -9.76 -25.03
C PRO A 374 21.01 -8.94 -25.13
N ALA A 375 21.59 -8.54 -24.01
CA ALA A 375 22.90 -7.89 -24.01
C ALA A 375 23.91 -8.83 -24.69
N ILE A 376 24.59 -8.36 -25.75
CA ILE A 376 25.62 -9.16 -26.41
C ILE A 376 26.72 -9.42 -25.37
N PRO A 377 27.06 -10.69 -25.07
CA PRO A 377 28.12 -11.00 -24.12
C PRO A 377 29.42 -10.27 -24.50
N LEU A 378 30.12 -9.71 -23.53
CA LEU A 378 31.36 -8.96 -23.71
C LEU A 378 32.46 -9.72 -24.53
N ALA A 379 32.37 -11.06 -24.54
CA ALA A 379 33.25 -11.94 -25.30
C ALA A 379 33.08 -11.84 -26.84
N HIS A 380 32.04 -11.19 -27.35
CA HIS A 380 31.74 -11.08 -28.78
C HIS A 380 31.67 -9.63 -29.29
N ARG A 381 32.15 -8.64 -28.52
CA ARG A 381 32.27 -7.29 -29.04
C ARG A 381 33.45 -7.27 -30.04
N PRO A 382 33.23 -6.94 -31.31
CA PRO A 382 34.32 -6.77 -32.24
C PRO A 382 35.21 -5.65 -31.74
N THR A 383 36.48 -5.96 -31.50
CA THR A 383 37.53 -4.94 -31.26
C THR A 383 37.61 -4.02 -32.47
N ARG A 384 37.25 -2.75 -32.26
CA ARG A 384 37.53 -1.69 -33.29
C ARG A 384 39.01 -1.34 -33.34
#